data_cf0da1db0264c0a3ab1488d0f38684d4
#
_entry.id   cf0da1db0264c0a3ab1488d0f38684d4
#
_cell.length_a   1.000
_cell.length_b   1.000
_cell.length_c   1.000
_cell.angle_alpha   90.00
_cell.angle_beta   90.00
_cell.angle_gamma   90.00
#
_symmetry.space_group_name_H-M   'P 1'
#
loop_
_entity.id
_entity.type
_entity.pdbx_description
1 polymer ?
#
loop_
_entity_poly.entity_id
_entity_poly.type
_entity_poly.pdbx_seq_one_letter_code
_entity_poly.pdbx_strand_id
1 'polypeptide(L)'
;MTRLLPFVALYALMYGAFGVSSPFMPAFFEARGLTAGELGFLFGAGTAIRLVSGPLCGRLADLTGALREVLAVCALLAAAVALGLLVGAGFPALLAISLLHAAALAPITTLGDALTLRAVSESRGGAPFEYGWVRGTGSGVFILGTLLSGQVVGAWGLDSILWLHALQLALAAGVVLLVPAPAPPAHREGQRAPPRTDDVRFLLRIPEFQRVLIVSTLVLGSHAMHDTFAVIRWSGAGVSPALVSVLWSEAVAAEVLVFFLVGPALVTRLGARGVMALAATAGLVRWVVVGSTTAVAALAVVQPLHGLTFAALHLACMRVIGAAVPPGLAATAQATYALGAAGASAALMLLSGALYARLGAQAFLVMALLCALAIPLAVSRWRRGDGPCIG
;
A
#
# COMPACT_ATOMS: atom_id res chain seq x y z
N MET A 1 -1.37 -2.46 30.71
CA MET A 1 -1.63 -3.54 29.72
C MET A 1 -3.08 -3.58 29.21
N THR A 2 -4.07 -3.30 30.04
CA THR A 2 -5.52 -3.39 29.64
C THR A 2 -5.95 -2.44 28.51
N ARG A 3 -5.31 -1.27 28.35
CA ARG A 3 -5.64 -0.30 27.29
C ARG A 3 -5.00 -0.60 25.91
N LEU A 4 -3.91 -1.36 25.86
CA LEU A 4 -3.22 -1.73 24.62
C LEU A 4 -3.96 -2.83 23.85
N LEU A 5 -4.52 -3.81 24.55
CA LEU A 5 -5.08 -5.03 23.98
C LEU A 5 -6.16 -4.79 22.90
N PRO A 6 -7.15 -3.86 23.06
CA PRO A 6 -8.13 -3.59 22.01
C PRO A 6 -7.50 -3.06 20.72
N PHE A 7 -6.44 -2.23 20.81
CA PHE A 7 -5.74 -1.71 19.63
C PHE A 7 -4.94 -2.81 18.92
N VAL A 8 -4.23 -3.65 19.68
CA VAL A 8 -3.51 -4.81 19.12
C VAL A 8 -4.48 -5.76 18.44
N ALA A 9 -5.63 -6.08 19.06
CA ALA A 9 -6.65 -6.93 18.46
C ALA A 9 -7.25 -6.29 17.19
N LEU A 10 -7.54 -5.00 17.21
CA LEU A 10 -8.03 -4.27 16.05
C LEU A 10 -7.06 -4.36 14.87
N TYR A 11 -5.77 -4.07 15.10
CA TYR A 11 -4.75 -4.14 14.05
C TYR A 11 -4.51 -5.58 13.58
N ALA A 12 -4.53 -6.55 14.49
CA ALA A 12 -4.42 -7.95 14.11
C ALA A 12 -5.55 -8.38 13.17
N LEU A 13 -6.78 -7.99 13.45
CA LEU A 13 -7.93 -8.32 12.61
C LEU A 13 -7.90 -7.57 11.26
N MET A 14 -7.60 -6.27 11.27
CA MET A 14 -7.52 -5.46 10.04
C MET A 14 -6.39 -5.95 9.12
N TYR A 15 -5.18 -6.06 9.62
CA TYR A 15 -4.02 -6.46 8.82
C TYR A 15 -4.02 -7.95 8.50
N GLY A 16 -4.61 -8.79 9.35
CA GLY A 16 -4.89 -10.20 9.04
C GLY A 16 -5.83 -10.32 7.83
N ALA A 17 -6.91 -9.55 7.80
CA ALA A 17 -7.83 -9.51 6.67
C ALA A 17 -7.13 -9.09 5.37
N PHE A 18 -6.26 -8.08 5.43
CA PHE A 18 -5.48 -7.66 4.26
C PHE A 18 -4.48 -8.73 3.82
N GLY A 19 -3.79 -9.38 4.77
CA GLY A 19 -2.85 -10.46 4.47
C GLY A 19 -3.52 -11.65 3.81
N VAL A 20 -4.70 -12.04 4.29
CA VAL A 20 -5.47 -13.17 3.72
C VAL A 20 -5.90 -12.89 2.28
N SER A 21 -6.40 -11.70 1.98
CA SER A 21 -6.95 -11.38 0.67
C SER A 21 -5.89 -10.98 -0.36
N SER A 22 -4.82 -10.29 0.05
CA SER A 22 -3.88 -9.60 -0.83
C SER A 22 -3.28 -10.45 -1.94
N PRO A 23 -2.72 -11.66 -1.71
CA PRO A 23 -2.05 -12.39 -2.78
C PRO A 23 -3.02 -13.02 -3.78
N PHE A 24 -4.19 -13.49 -3.33
CA PHE A 24 -5.06 -14.34 -4.13
C PHE A 24 -6.27 -13.65 -4.77
N MET A 25 -6.54 -12.37 -4.46
CA MET A 25 -7.66 -11.64 -5.08
C MET A 25 -7.59 -11.60 -6.61
N PRO A 26 -6.42 -11.38 -7.25
CA PRO A 26 -6.34 -11.44 -8.70
C PRO A 26 -6.71 -12.82 -9.28
N ALA A 27 -6.20 -13.90 -8.66
CA ALA A 27 -6.52 -15.27 -9.06
C ALA A 27 -8.01 -15.61 -8.84
N PHE A 28 -8.63 -15.07 -7.78
CA PHE A 28 -10.07 -15.20 -7.54
C PHE A 28 -10.89 -14.61 -8.70
N PHE A 29 -10.56 -13.41 -9.16
CA PHE A 29 -11.26 -12.78 -10.27
C PHE A 29 -10.98 -13.48 -11.62
N GLU A 30 -9.76 -13.95 -11.85
CA GLU A 30 -9.42 -14.76 -13.01
C GLU A 30 -10.26 -16.05 -13.05
N ALA A 31 -10.37 -16.77 -11.92
CA ALA A 31 -11.20 -17.96 -11.80
C ALA A 31 -12.71 -17.69 -12.02
N ARG A 32 -13.16 -16.44 -11.86
CA ARG A 32 -14.52 -15.98 -12.20
C ARG A 32 -14.66 -15.56 -13.67
N GLY A 33 -13.63 -15.80 -14.51
CA GLY A 33 -13.65 -15.59 -15.94
C GLY A 33 -13.28 -14.17 -16.40
N LEU A 34 -12.73 -13.32 -15.52
CA LEU A 34 -12.27 -12.00 -15.93
C LEU A 34 -11.01 -12.11 -16.79
N THR A 35 -11.02 -11.39 -17.90
CA THR A 35 -9.86 -11.25 -18.78
C THR A 35 -8.77 -10.38 -18.14
N ALA A 36 -7.54 -10.47 -18.64
CA ALA A 36 -6.44 -9.64 -18.16
C ALA A 36 -6.74 -8.13 -18.26
N GLY A 37 -7.43 -7.69 -19.31
CA GLY A 37 -7.87 -6.30 -19.46
C GLY A 37 -8.85 -5.88 -18.37
N GLU A 38 -9.84 -6.73 -18.08
CA GLU A 38 -10.83 -6.49 -17.01
C GLU A 38 -10.19 -6.49 -15.62
N LEU A 39 -9.22 -7.37 -15.37
CA LEU A 39 -8.43 -7.38 -14.12
C LEU A 39 -7.66 -6.06 -13.94
N GLY A 40 -6.94 -5.63 -14.97
CA GLY A 40 -6.22 -4.36 -14.94
C GLY A 40 -7.16 -3.18 -14.70
N PHE A 41 -8.33 -3.17 -15.35
CA PHE A 41 -9.34 -2.13 -15.15
C PHE A 41 -9.90 -2.18 -13.71
N LEU A 42 -10.28 -3.34 -13.21
CA LEU A 42 -10.86 -3.52 -11.88
C LEU A 42 -9.91 -3.03 -10.78
N PHE A 43 -8.64 -3.45 -10.81
CA PHE A 43 -7.66 -3.04 -9.81
C PHE A 43 -7.23 -1.58 -9.95
N GLY A 44 -7.10 -1.09 -11.18
CA GLY A 44 -6.81 0.32 -11.45
C GLY A 44 -7.93 1.25 -10.97
N ALA A 45 -9.17 0.95 -11.33
CA ALA A 45 -10.35 1.71 -10.88
C ALA A 45 -10.53 1.60 -9.34
N GLY A 46 -10.31 0.40 -8.77
CA GLY A 46 -10.32 0.19 -7.32
C GLY A 46 -9.26 1.02 -6.60
N THR A 47 -8.07 1.16 -7.18
CA THR A 47 -7.01 2.03 -6.63
C THR A 47 -7.40 3.51 -6.75
N ALA A 48 -7.97 3.91 -7.88
CA ALA A 48 -8.44 5.28 -8.08
C ALA A 48 -9.54 5.69 -7.09
N ILE A 49 -10.52 4.82 -6.84
CA ILE A 49 -11.61 5.14 -5.89
C ILE A 49 -11.10 5.27 -4.45
N ARG A 50 -10.06 4.54 -4.07
CA ARG A 50 -9.43 4.66 -2.75
C ARG A 50 -8.84 6.05 -2.50
N LEU A 51 -8.33 6.72 -3.54
CA LEU A 51 -7.80 8.08 -3.46
C LEU A 51 -8.86 9.12 -3.06
N VAL A 52 -10.12 8.83 -3.33
CA VAL A 52 -11.25 9.72 -3.03
C VAL A 52 -11.94 9.29 -1.74
N SER A 53 -12.26 8.01 -1.58
CA SER A 53 -13.05 7.50 -0.47
C SER A 53 -12.35 7.63 0.89
N GLY A 54 -11.03 7.40 0.95
CA GLY A 54 -10.26 7.55 2.17
C GLY A 54 -10.37 8.96 2.77
N PRO A 55 -10.00 10.02 2.04
CA PRO A 55 -10.15 11.41 2.50
C PRO A 55 -11.59 11.81 2.82
N LEU A 56 -12.57 11.36 2.04
CA LEU A 56 -13.98 11.66 2.31
C LEU A 56 -14.47 11.08 3.63
N CYS A 57 -14.17 9.80 3.90
CA CYS A 57 -14.53 9.17 5.16
C CYS A 57 -13.76 9.77 6.34
N GLY A 58 -12.48 10.12 6.14
CA GLY A 58 -11.71 10.85 7.14
C GLY A 58 -12.38 12.18 7.52
N ARG A 59 -12.76 12.96 6.50
CA ARG A 59 -13.48 14.22 6.72
C ARG A 59 -14.84 14.02 7.41
N LEU A 60 -15.58 12.98 7.03
CA LEU A 60 -16.84 12.64 7.69
C LEU A 60 -16.62 12.32 9.17
N ALA A 61 -15.60 11.53 9.50
CA ALA A 61 -15.25 11.20 10.87
C ALA A 61 -14.86 12.46 11.68
N ASP A 62 -14.12 13.40 11.06
CA ASP A 62 -13.74 14.66 11.71
C ASP A 62 -14.95 15.59 11.94
N LEU A 63 -15.85 15.72 10.95
CA LEU A 63 -17.04 16.55 11.05
C LEU A 63 -18.06 16.04 12.08
N THR A 64 -18.20 14.72 12.17
CA THR A 64 -19.16 14.08 13.09
C THR A 64 -18.57 13.85 14.48
N GLY A 65 -17.24 13.90 14.63
CA GLY A 65 -16.54 13.48 15.84
C GLY A 65 -16.63 11.98 16.12
N ALA A 66 -17.16 11.20 15.18
CA ALA A 66 -17.52 9.78 15.32
C ALA A 66 -16.47 8.85 14.65
N LEU A 67 -15.19 9.06 14.95
CA LEU A 67 -14.07 8.34 14.32
C LEU A 67 -14.20 6.82 14.47
N ARG A 68 -14.57 6.36 15.65
CA ARG A 68 -14.73 4.95 15.98
C ARG A 68 -15.91 4.31 15.23
N GLU A 69 -17.03 5.00 15.21
CA GLU A 69 -18.28 4.56 14.58
C GLU A 69 -18.12 4.51 13.05
N VAL A 70 -17.49 5.52 12.46
CA VAL A 70 -17.19 5.53 11.02
C VAL A 70 -16.26 4.38 10.65
N LEU A 71 -15.23 4.10 11.45
CA LEU A 71 -14.35 2.94 11.24
C LEU A 71 -15.13 1.63 11.32
N ALA A 72 -15.99 1.47 12.33
CA ALA A 72 -16.82 0.26 12.49
C ALA A 72 -17.75 0.04 11.28
N VAL A 73 -18.42 1.10 10.82
CA VAL A 73 -19.30 1.03 9.64
C VAL A 73 -18.52 0.68 8.38
N CYS A 74 -17.35 1.31 8.16
CA CYS A 74 -16.50 0.99 7.01
C CYS A 74 -16.04 -0.47 7.03
N ALA A 75 -15.61 -0.99 8.19
CA ALA A 75 -15.17 -2.37 8.33
C ALA A 75 -16.33 -3.38 8.11
N LEU A 76 -17.51 -3.10 8.68
CA LEU A 76 -18.68 -3.95 8.50
C LEU A 76 -19.18 -3.93 7.05
N LEU A 77 -19.22 -2.75 6.42
CA LEU A 77 -19.59 -2.61 5.01
C LEU A 77 -18.61 -3.36 4.11
N ALA A 78 -17.29 -3.21 4.34
CA ALA A 78 -16.28 -3.93 3.59
C ALA A 78 -16.44 -5.46 3.75
N ALA A 79 -16.74 -5.94 4.97
CA ALA A 79 -17.03 -7.36 5.22
C ALA A 79 -18.24 -7.86 4.43
N ALA A 80 -19.36 -7.14 4.51
CA ALA A 80 -20.60 -7.52 3.82
C ALA A 80 -20.44 -7.50 2.29
N VAL A 81 -19.77 -6.46 1.75
CA VAL A 81 -19.52 -6.32 0.31
C VAL A 81 -18.55 -7.39 -0.19
N ALA A 82 -17.52 -7.77 0.60
CA ALA A 82 -16.63 -8.87 0.25
C ALA A 82 -17.38 -10.18 0.01
N LEU A 83 -18.39 -10.50 0.84
CA LEU A 83 -19.23 -11.68 0.62
C LEU A 83 -20.10 -11.57 -0.65
N GLY A 84 -20.44 -10.34 -1.07
CA GLY A 84 -21.12 -10.10 -2.34
C GLY A 84 -20.33 -10.56 -3.56
N LEU A 85 -18.97 -10.59 -3.49
CA LEU A 85 -18.13 -11.10 -4.56
C LEU A 85 -18.31 -12.60 -4.81
N LEU A 86 -18.77 -13.37 -3.80
CA LEU A 86 -19.03 -14.80 -3.93
C LEU A 86 -20.20 -15.10 -4.88
N VAL A 87 -21.18 -14.19 -4.94
CA VAL A 87 -22.41 -14.35 -5.75
C VAL A 87 -22.40 -13.47 -7.01
N GLY A 88 -21.47 -12.53 -7.11
CA GLY A 88 -21.32 -11.65 -8.28
C GLY A 88 -20.97 -12.46 -9.54
N ALA A 89 -21.67 -12.20 -10.63
CA ALA A 89 -21.46 -12.84 -11.91
C ALA A 89 -21.21 -11.81 -13.03
N GLY A 90 -20.21 -12.09 -13.85
CA GLY A 90 -19.80 -11.22 -14.94
C GLY A 90 -19.07 -9.95 -14.51
N PHE A 91 -18.35 -9.37 -15.46
CA PHE A 91 -17.47 -8.21 -15.18
C PHE A 91 -18.20 -6.99 -14.57
N PRO A 92 -19.37 -6.54 -15.07
CA PRO A 92 -20.01 -5.34 -14.52
C PRO A 92 -20.42 -5.49 -13.04
N ALA A 93 -20.95 -6.66 -12.65
CA ALA A 93 -21.33 -6.92 -11.27
C ALA A 93 -20.10 -7.01 -10.35
N LEU A 94 -19.07 -7.78 -10.74
CA LEU A 94 -17.84 -7.91 -9.99
C LEU A 94 -17.11 -6.56 -9.88
N LEU A 95 -17.11 -5.73 -10.93
CA LEU A 95 -16.56 -4.38 -10.89
C LEU A 95 -17.30 -3.50 -9.87
N ALA A 96 -18.63 -3.43 -9.94
CA ALA A 96 -19.42 -2.60 -9.04
C ALA A 96 -19.21 -2.99 -7.58
N ILE A 97 -19.24 -4.29 -7.27
CA ILE A 97 -19.01 -4.81 -5.92
C ILE A 97 -17.56 -4.52 -5.48
N SER A 98 -16.57 -4.71 -6.36
CA SER A 98 -15.16 -4.45 -6.05
C SER A 98 -14.90 -2.96 -5.78
N LEU A 99 -15.51 -2.05 -6.54
CA LEU A 99 -15.37 -0.62 -6.31
C LEU A 99 -16.00 -0.20 -4.96
N LEU A 100 -17.16 -0.74 -4.63
CA LEU A 100 -17.79 -0.51 -3.32
C LEU A 100 -16.94 -1.08 -2.18
N HIS A 101 -16.39 -2.29 -2.35
CA HIS A 101 -15.45 -2.90 -1.41
C HIS A 101 -14.20 -2.04 -1.24
N ALA A 102 -13.57 -1.61 -2.34
CA ALA A 102 -12.39 -0.76 -2.31
C ALA A 102 -12.65 0.59 -1.61
N ALA A 103 -13.84 1.19 -1.85
CA ALA A 103 -14.26 2.43 -1.21
C ALA A 103 -14.45 2.27 0.31
N ALA A 104 -15.05 1.15 0.75
CA ALA A 104 -15.26 0.86 2.17
C ALA A 104 -13.94 0.49 2.88
N LEU A 105 -13.01 -0.18 2.17
CA LEU A 105 -11.75 -0.65 2.72
C LEU A 105 -10.72 0.47 2.88
N ALA A 106 -10.72 1.48 2.01
CA ALA A 106 -9.71 2.54 1.96
C ALA A 106 -9.53 3.32 3.28
N PRO A 107 -10.60 3.74 3.98
CA PRO A 107 -10.46 4.54 5.20
C PRO A 107 -10.01 3.73 6.43
N ILE A 108 -10.08 2.39 6.39
CA ILE A 108 -9.90 1.55 7.58
C ILE A 108 -8.54 1.76 8.23
N THR A 109 -7.46 1.76 7.46
CA THR A 109 -6.11 1.96 8.00
C THR A 109 -5.90 3.36 8.54
N THR A 110 -6.31 4.38 7.79
CA THR A 110 -6.12 5.80 8.18
C THR A 110 -6.95 6.18 9.40
N LEU A 111 -8.18 5.67 9.51
CA LEU A 111 -9.03 5.88 10.69
C LEU A 111 -8.50 5.09 11.90
N GLY A 112 -8.02 3.86 11.69
CA GLY A 112 -7.37 3.06 12.73
C GLY A 112 -6.11 3.74 13.28
N ASP A 113 -5.26 4.26 12.40
CA ASP A 113 -4.07 5.01 12.79
C ASP A 113 -4.43 6.29 13.56
N ALA A 114 -5.42 7.06 13.07
CA ALA A 114 -5.90 8.26 13.74
C ALA A 114 -6.46 7.95 15.15
N LEU A 115 -7.25 6.87 15.29
CA LEU A 115 -7.80 6.44 16.56
C LEU A 115 -6.69 6.06 17.56
N THR A 116 -5.69 5.31 17.09
CA THR A 116 -4.56 4.86 17.90
C THR A 116 -3.68 6.03 18.34
N LEU A 117 -3.33 6.94 17.43
CA LEU A 117 -2.51 8.11 17.74
C LEU A 117 -3.19 9.07 18.71
N ARG A 118 -4.51 9.27 18.61
CA ARG A 118 -5.28 10.04 19.60
C ARG A 118 -5.19 9.39 20.99
N ALA A 119 -5.40 8.07 21.09
CA ALA A 119 -5.31 7.34 22.34
C ALA A 119 -3.92 7.43 22.98
N VAL A 120 -2.85 7.35 22.18
CA VAL A 120 -1.46 7.55 22.64
C VAL A 120 -1.26 8.97 23.18
N SER A 121 -1.77 10.00 22.47
CA SER A 121 -1.61 11.40 22.89
C SER A 121 -2.40 11.75 24.15
N GLU A 122 -3.54 11.12 24.40
CA GLU A 122 -4.40 11.32 25.56
C GLU A 122 -3.88 10.59 26.82
N SER A 123 -2.95 9.67 26.68
CA SER A 123 -2.39 8.88 27.78
C SER A 123 -1.39 9.66 28.67
N ARG A 124 -1.48 11.00 28.71
CA ARG A 124 -0.64 11.88 29.55
C ARG A 124 -0.92 11.61 31.02
N GLY A 125 -0.11 10.70 31.65
CA GLY A 125 -0.15 10.41 33.10
C GLY A 125 -0.23 8.95 33.49
N GLY A 126 -0.40 8.02 32.56
CA GLY A 126 -0.25 6.56 32.76
C GLY A 126 0.84 6.02 31.85
N ALA A 127 1.33 4.79 32.06
CA ALA A 127 2.31 4.18 31.16
C ALA A 127 1.75 4.18 29.71
N PRO A 128 2.24 5.07 28.82
CA PRO A 128 1.74 5.14 27.45
C PRO A 128 2.21 3.88 26.73
N PHE A 129 1.33 3.30 25.92
CA PHE A 129 1.79 2.31 24.96
C PHE A 129 2.34 3.06 23.73
N GLU A 130 3.39 2.50 23.14
CA GLU A 130 3.97 3.08 21.93
C GLU A 130 3.18 2.64 20.70
N TYR A 131 2.85 3.59 19.81
CA TYR A 131 2.21 3.31 18.52
C TYR A 131 2.96 2.24 17.72
N GLY A 132 4.30 2.20 17.85
CA GLY A 132 5.16 1.23 17.17
C GLY A 132 4.80 -0.22 17.45
N TRP A 133 4.41 -0.56 18.67
CA TRP A 133 3.98 -1.92 19.05
C TRP A 133 2.69 -2.33 18.32
N VAL A 134 1.71 -1.42 18.29
CA VAL A 134 0.43 -1.67 17.58
C VAL A 134 0.67 -1.81 16.09
N ARG A 135 1.46 -0.90 15.51
CA ARG A 135 1.77 -0.92 14.06
C ARG A 135 2.62 -2.14 13.66
N GLY A 136 3.58 -2.52 14.51
CA GLY A 136 4.40 -3.72 14.32
C GLY A 136 3.57 -5.01 14.36
N THR A 137 2.58 -5.10 15.26
CA THR A 137 1.61 -6.21 15.27
C THR A 137 0.91 -6.33 13.92
N GLY A 138 0.48 -5.21 13.32
CA GLY A 138 -0.14 -5.20 12.00
C GLY A 138 0.74 -5.87 10.94
N SER A 139 2.02 -5.50 10.86
CA SER A 139 2.94 -6.10 9.88
C SER A 139 3.16 -7.60 10.11
N GLY A 140 3.33 -8.01 11.37
CA GLY A 140 3.49 -9.44 11.71
C GLY A 140 2.25 -10.26 11.37
N VAL A 141 1.06 -9.76 11.70
CA VAL A 141 -0.20 -10.46 11.42
C VAL A 141 -0.55 -10.44 9.95
N PHE A 142 -0.17 -9.41 9.18
CA PHE A 142 -0.28 -9.42 7.73
C PHE A 142 0.49 -10.62 7.12
N ILE A 143 1.74 -10.83 7.54
CA ILE A 143 2.56 -11.96 7.08
C ILE A 143 1.90 -13.29 7.47
N LEU A 144 1.45 -13.43 8.71
CA LEU A 144 0.76 -14.63 9.17
C LEU A 144 -0.55 -14.88 8.40
N GLY A 145 -1.33 -13.84 8.13
CA GLY A 145 -2.54 -13.91 7.32
C GLY A 145 -2.26 -14.34 5.88
N THR A 146 -1.17 -13.82 5.30
CA THR A 146 -0.71 -14.23 3.96
C THR A 146 -0.30 -15.71 3.94
N LEU A 147 0.48 -16.18 4.92
CA LEU A 147 0.86 -17.59 5.02
C LEU A 147 -0.36 -18.49 5.23
N LEU A 148 -1.30 -18.08 6.06
CA LEU A 148 -2.55 -18.78 6.29
C LEU A 148 -3.37 -18.88 4.99
N SER A 149 -3.44 -17.81 4.20
CA SER A 149 -4.22 -17.80 2.96
C SER A 149 -3.77 -18.86 1.97
N GLY A 150 -2.46 -19.11 1.86
CA GLY A 150 -1.92 -20.17 1.00
C GLY A 150 -2.37 -21.57 1.43
N GLN A 151 -2.43 -21.86 2.74
CA GLN A 151 -2.91 -23.13 3.25
C GLN A 151 -4.43 -23.29 3.03
N VAL A 152 -5.17 -22.22 3.32
CA VAL A 152 -6.63 -22.22 3.20
C VAL A 152 -7.08 -22.32 1.75
N VAL A 153 -6.42 -21.63 0.82
CA VAL A 153 -6.68 -21.75 -0.62
C VAL A 153 -6.34 -23.15 -1.12
N GLY A 154 -5.25 -23.75 -0.64
CA GLY A 154 -4.88 -25.10 -0.99
C GLY A 154 -5.88 -26.16 -0.54
N ALA A 155 -6.53 -25.96 0.62
CA ALA A 155 -7.48 -26.89 1.21
C ALA A 155 -8.93 -26.67 0.73
N TRP A 156 -9.36 -25.43 0.59
CA TRP A 156 -10.78 -25.05 0.42
C TRP A 156 -11.03 -24.18 -0.82
N GLY A 157 -10.02 -23.89 -1.61
CA GLY A 157 -10.14 -23.08 -2.83
C GLY A 157 -10.17 -21.57 -2.57
N LEU A 158 -10.23 -20.81 -3.66
CA LEU A 158 -10.08 -19.36 -3.66
C LEU A 158 -11.19 -18.60 -2.92
N ASP A 159 -12.41 -19.12 -2.90
CA ASP A 159 -13.55 -18.48 -2.22
C ASP A 159 -13.32 -18.34 -0.71
N SER A 160 -12.48 -19.20 -0.14
CA SER A 160 -12.15 -19.20 1.28
C SER A 160 -11.49 -17.92 1.77
N ILE A 161 -10.74 -17.21 0.89
CA ILE A 161 -10.13 -15.93 1.26
C ILE A 161 -11.19 -14.87 1.57
N LEU A 162 -12.31 -14.87 0.87
CA LEU A 162 -13.40 -13.91 1.09
C LEU A 162 -14.12 -14.15 2.40
N TRP A 163 -14.34 -15.42 2.76
CA TRP A 163 -14.93 -15.79 4.05
C TRP A 163 -14.06 -15.35 5.22
N LEU A 164 -12.75 -15.64 5.16
CA LEU A 164 -11.82 -15.24 6.21
C LEU A 164 -11.63 -13.73 6.27
N HIS A 165 -11.53 -13.07 5.12
CA HIS A 165 -11.43 -11.62 5.02
C HIS A 165 -12.65 -10.93 5.64
N ALA A 166 -13.85 -11.36 5.25
CA ALA A 166 -15.10 -10.82 5.77
C ALA A 166 -15.26 -11.07 7.28
N LEU A 167 -14.93 -12.27 7.75
CA LEU A 167 -14.98 -12.60 9.17
C LEU A 167 -14.06 -11.69 9.99
N GLN A 168 -12.82 -11.52 9.56
CA GLN A 168 -11.85 -10.67 10.27
C GLN A 168 -12.28 -9.21 10.27
N LEU A 169 -12.81 -8.67 9.17
CA LEU A 169 -13.31 -7.30 9.11
C LEU A 169 -14.57 -7.12 9.97
N ALA A 170 -15.49 -8.09 10.01
CA ALA A 170 -16.66 -8.05 10.87
C ALA A 170 -16.26 -8.08 12.36
N LEU A 171 -15.28 -8.92 12.72
CA LEU A 171 -14.73 -8.94 14.07
C LEU A 171 -14.00 -7.62 14.40
N ALA A 172 -13.27 -7.03 13.45
CA ALA A 172 -12.64 -5.72 13.61
C ALA A 172 -13.67 -4.63 13.89
N ALA A 173 -14.82 -4.64 13.20
CA ALA A 173 -15.92 -3.72 13.45
C ALA A 173 -16.48 -3.86 14.88
N GLY A 174 -16.57 -5.08 15.42
CA GLY A 174 -16.93 -5.31 16.81
C GLY A 174 -15.87 -4.84 17.80
N VAL A 175 -14.60 -5.18 17.55
CA VAL A 175 -13.48 -4.83 18.41
C VAL A 175 -13.26 -3.32 18.48
N VAL A 176 -13.43 -2.59 17.38
CA VAL A 176 -13.26 -1.12 17.41
C VAL A 176 -14.25 -0.45 18.37
N LEU A 177 -15.44 -1.00 18.57
CA LEU A 177 -16.42 -0.49 19.52
C LEU A 177 -16.01 -0.69 20.99
N LEU A 178 -15.06 -1.62 21.24
CA LEU A 178 -14.46 -1.83 22.57
C LEU A 178 -13.29 -0.88 22.83
N VAL A 179 -12.76 -0.23 21.79
CA VAL A 179 -11.73 0.81 21.95
C VAL A 179 -12.35 2.03 22.63
N PRO A 180 -11.69 2.62 23.64
CA PRO A 180 -12.20 3.83 24.27
C PRO A 180 -12.48 4.94 23.24
N ALA A 181 -13.64 5.57 23.35
CA ALA A 181 -13.95 6.72 22.50
C ALA A 181 -12.94 7.83 22.76
N PRO A 182 -12.29 8.42 21.76
CA PRO A 182 -11.42 9.55 21.95
C PRO A 182 -12.23 10.74 22.46
N ALA A 183 -11.62 11.57 23.31
CA ALA A 183 -12.25 12.81 23.72
C ALA A 183 -12.62 13.65 22.48
N PRO A 184 -13.74 14.39 22.51
CA PRO A 184 -14.07 15.31 21.43
C PRO A 184 -12.86 16.21 21.15
N PRO A 185 -12.51 16.47 19.87
CA PRO A 185 -11.40 17.36 19.59
C PRO A 185 -11.67 18.71 20.25
N ALA A 186 -10.80 19.13 21.17
CA ALA A 186 -10.79 20.52 21.57
C ALA A 186 -10.72 21.35 20.30
N HIS A 187 -11.59 22.33 20.13
CA HIS A 187 -11.62 23.20 18.95
C HIS A 187 -10.19 23.72 18.71
N ARG A 188 -9.47 23.06 17.80
CA ARG A 188 -8.19 23.58 17.35
C ARG A 188 -8.51 24.73 16.42
N GLU A 189 -8.53 25.92 16.97
CA GLU A 189 -8.25 27.13 16.21
C GLU A 189 -6.92 26.91 15.52
N GLY A 190 -6.93 26.63 14.22
CA GLY A 190 -5.74 26.32 13.44
C GLY A 190 -5.82 25.05 12.60
N GLN A 191 -7.01 24.57 12.21
CA GLN A 191 -7.11 23.61 11.11
C GLN A 191 -6.40 24.25 9.91
N ARG A 192 -5.24 23.64 9.53
CA ARG A 192 -4.52 24.08 8.34
C ARG A 192 -5.51 24.12 7.18
N ALA A 193 -5.62 25.27 6.54
CA ALA A 193 -6.39 25.43 5.33
C ALA A 193 -6.00 24.32 4.33
N PRO A 194 -6.93 23.79 3.54
CA PRO A 194 -6.59 22.81 2.52
C PRO A 194 -5.46 23.37 1.64
N PRO A 195 -4.56 22.49 1.13
CA PRO A 195 -3.44 22.93 0.32
C PRO A 195 -3.98 23.77 -0.85
N ARG A 196 -3.39 24.93 -1.03
CA ARG A 196 -3.75 25.82 -2.14
C ARG A 196 -3.13 25.27 -3.42
N THR A 197 -3.79 25.49 -4.53
CA THR A 197 -3.26 25.10 -5.87
C THR A 197 -1.87 25.70 -6.12
N ASP A 198 -1.62 26.90 -5.58
CA ASP A 198 -0.32 27.58 -5.69
C ASP A 198 0.77 26.88 -4.86
N ASP A 199 0.43 26.26 -3.73
CA ASP A 199 1.39 25.46 -2.93
C ASP A 199 1.86 24.23 -3.72
N VAL A 200 0.95 23.53 -4.38
CA VAL A 200 1.29 22.37 -5.22
C VAL A 200 2.12 22.81 -6.44
N ARG A 201 1.73 23.91 -7.09
CA ARG A 201 2.51 24.49 -8.21
C ARG A 201 3.92 24.89 -7.78
N PHE A 202 4.07 25.47 -6.59
CA PHE A 202 5.37 25.80 -6.03
C PHE A 202 6.21 24.54 -5.80
N LEU A 203 5.65 23.49 -5.16
CA LEU A 203 6.32 22.23 -4.93
C LEU A 203 6.79 21.58 -6.25
N LEU A 204 5.93 21.60 -7.27
CA LEU A 204 6.26 21.07 -8.60
C LEU A 204 7.33 21.90 -9.35
N ARG A 205 7.75 23.06 -8.85
CA ARG A 205 8.90 23.83 -9.38
C ARG A 205 10.22 23.48 -8.70
N ILE A 206 10.19 22.74 -7.58
CA ILE A 206 11.41 22.30 -6.87
C ILE A 206 11.97 21.08 -7.62
N PRO A 207 13.19 21.19 -8.24
CA PRO A 207 13.73 20.11 -9.08
C PRO A 207 13.92 18.80 -8.31
N GLU A 208 14.31 18.89 -7.02
CA GLU A 208 14.47 17.74 -6.14
C GLU A 208 13.15 17.02 -5.91
N PHE A 209 12.08 17.75 -5.69
CA PHE A 209 10.74 17.20 -5.49
C PHE A 209 10.20 16.57 -6.77
N GLN A 210 10.40 17.20 -7.93
CA GLN A 210 10.02 16.59 -9.22
C GLN A 210 10.70 15.24 -9.44
N ARG A 211 11.99 15.13 -9.12
CA ARG A 211 12.73 13.87 -9.26
C ARG A 211 12.24 12.80 -8.33
N VAL A 212 11.97 13.15 -7.07
CA VAL A 212 11.33 12.23 -6.12
C VAL A 212 10.01 11.70 -6.70
N LEU A 213 9.17 12.58 -7.24
CA LEU A 213 7.90 12.17 -7.85
C LEU A 213 8.14 11.25 -9.05
N ILE A 214 9.03 11.60 -9.98
CA ILE A 214 9.25 10.81 -11.19
C ILE A 214 9.87 9.45 -10.86
N VAL A 215 10.93 9.42 -10.06
CA VAL A 215 11.60 8.16 -9.71
C VAL A 215 10.68 7.25 -8.90
N SER A 216 9.97 7.80 -7.91
CA SER A 216 9.03 6.99 -7.13
C SER A 216 7.86 6.48 -7.97
N THR A 217 7.32 7.30 -8.87
CA THR A 217 6.26 6.91 -9.80
C THR A 217 6.69 5.76 -10.70
N LEU A 218 7.90 5.82 -11.27
CA LEU A 218 8.43 4.78 -12.14
C LEU A 218 8.67 3.47 -11.37
N VAL A 219 9.30 3.54 -10.19
CA VAL A 219 9.67 2.34 -9.43
C VAL A 219 8.47 1.76 -8.69
N LEU A 220 7.69 2.57 -7.94
CA LEU A 220 6.50 2.07 -7.23
C LEU A 220 5.39 1.66 -8.19
N GLY A 221 5.18 2.45 -9.25
CA GLY A 221 4.20 2.13 -10.27
C GLY A 221 4.50 0.81 -11.00
N SER A 222 5.79 0.43 -11.13
CA SER A 222 6.17 -0.85 -11.74
C SER A 222 5.67 -2.08 -10.97
N HIS A 223 5.30 -1.94 -9.70
CA HIS A 223 4.69 -3.02 -8.92
C HIS A 223 3.28 -3.40 -9.41
N ALA A 224 2.59 -2.51 -10.13
CA ALA A 224 1.23 -2.74 -10.62
C ALA A 224 1.06 -4.06 -11.39
N MET A 225 2.06 -4.42 -12.22
CA MET A 225 2.06 -5.70 -12.94
C MET A 225 2.19 -6.89 -11.99
N HIS A 226 3.07 -6.80 -11.00
CA HIS A 226 3.28 -7.86 -10.02
C HIS A 226 2.04 -8.05 -9.16
N ASP A 227 1.46 -6.98 -8.64
CA ASP A 227 0.32 -7.03 -7.74
C ASP A 227 -0.93 -7.60 -8.41
N THR A 228 -1.02 -7.49 -9.73
CA THR A 228 -2.16 -8.00 -10.50
C THR A 228 -1.90 -9.39 -11.09
N PHE A 229 -0.70 -9.67 -11.62
CA PHE A 229 -0.48 -10.84 -12.46
C PHE A 229 0.55 -11.85 -11.95
N ALA A 230 1.32 -11.54 -10.90
CA ALA A 230 2.36 -12.47 -10.43
C ALA A 230 1.78 -13.79 -9.94
N VAL A 231 0.75 -13.74 -9.08
CA VAL A 231 0.12 -14.95 -8.52
C VAL A 231 -0.59 -15.76 -9.61
N ILE A 232 -1.29 -15.11 -10.52
CA ILE A 232 -1.90 -15.74 -11.69
C ILE A 232 -0.84 -16.53 -12.48
N ARG A 233 0.27 -15.87 -12.80
CA ARG A 233 1.37 -16.48 -13.54
C ARG A 233 2.01 -17.67 -12.81
N TRP A 234 2.26 -17.51 -11.49
CA TRP A 234 2.88 -18.58 -10.71
C TRP A 234 1.95 -19.78 -10.55
N SER A 235 0.67 -19.55 -10.28
CA SER A 235 -0.35 -20.61 -10.20
C SER A 235 -0.53 -21.32 -11.54
N GLY A 236 -0.55 -20.58 -12.64
CA GLY A 236 -0.60 -21.13 -14.00
C GLY A 236 0.63 -21.97 -14.37
N ALA A 237 1.78 -21.73 -13.71
CA ALA A 237 3.00 -22.54 -13.83
C ALA A 237 3.07 -23.71 -12.84
N GLY A 238 2.01 -23.97 -12.06
CA GLY A 238 1.94 -25.08 -11.11
C GLY A 238 2.56 -24.79 -9.74
N VAL A 239 2.89 -23.52 -9.41
CA VAL A 239 3.35 -23.17 -8.06
C VAL A 239 2.17 -23.31 -7.11
N SER A 240 2.34 -24.10 -6.05
CA SER A 240 1.27 -24.35 -5.08
C SER A 240 0.87 -23.08 -4.32
N PRO A 241 -0.38 -22.95 -3.86
CA PRO A 241 -0.83 -21.81 -3.06
C PRO A 241 0.02 -21.57 -1.81
N ALA A 242 0.50 -22.62 -1.16
CA ALA A 242 1.41 -22.54 -0.03
C ALA A 242 2.73 -21.83 -0.40
N LEU A 243 3.36 -22.20 -1.53
CA LEU A 243 4.58 -21.55 -1.99
C LEU A 243 4.33 -20.12 -2.46
N VAL A 244 3.20 -19.84 -3.12
CA VAL A 244 2.79 -18.47 -3.48
C VAL A 244 2.73 -17.59 -2.23
N SER A 245 2.09 -18.07 -1.16
CA SER A 245 1.97 -17.32 0.08
C SER A 245 3.33 -17.09 0.78
N VAL A 246 4.25 -18.05 0.68
CA VAL A 246 5.62 -17.88 1.19
C VAL A 246 6.37 -16.79 0.41
N LEU A 247 6.36 -16.86 -0.93
CA LEU A 247 7.01 -15.86 -1.79
C LEU A 247 6.45 -14.43 -1.56
N TRP A 248 5.14 -14.32 -1.33
CA TRP A 248 4.52 -13.03 -1.03
C TRP A 248 4.90 -12.53 0.36
N SER A 249 4.88 -13.42 1.36
CA SER A 249 5.27 -13.11 2.75
C SER A 249 6.73 -12.69 2.85
N GLU A 250 7.62 -13.32 2.09
CA GLU A 250 9.04 -12.99 2.02
C GLU A 250 9.27 -11.55 1.55
N ALA A 251 8.53 -11.11 0.53
CA ALA A 251 8.60 -9.73 0.04
C ALA A 251 8.22 -8.73 1.14
N VAL A 252 7.14 -8.99 1.88
CA VAL A 252 6.67 -8.12 2.98
C VAL A 252 7.61 -8.18 4.18
N ALA A 253 8.14 -9.36 4.51
CA ALA A 253 9.13 -9.49 5.59
C ALA A 253 10.40 -8.69 5.28
N ALA A 254 10.88 -8.74 4.04
CA ALA A 254 12.02 -7.94 3.58
C ALA A 254 11.72 -6.43 3.65
N GLU A 255 10.49 -6.01 3.32
CA GLU A 255 10.06 -4.62 3.48
C GLU A 255 10.20 -4.15 4.93
N VAL A 256 9.69 -4.94 5.89
CA VAL A 256 9.76 -4.63 7.32
C VAL A 256 11.22 -4.56 7.80
N LEU A 257 12.04 -5.54 7.42
CA LEU A 257 13.46 -5.56 7.77
C LEU A 257 14.21 -4.36 7.21
N VAL A 258 13.97 -4.00 5.97
CA VAL A 258 14.61 -2.84 5.34
C VAL A 258 14.11 -1.55 5.98
N PHE A 259 12.81 -1.42 6.25
CA PHE A 259 12.27 -0.20 6.83
C PHE A 259 12.87 0.12 8.20
N PHE A 260 13.01 -0.87 9.08
CA PHE A 260 13.42 -0.65 10.46
C PHE A 260 14.92 -0.85 10.71
N LEU A 261 15.59 -1.76 10.00
CA LEU A 261 16.96 -2.15 10.31
C LEU A 261 17.97 -1.70 9.25
N VAL A 262 17.74 -2.02 8.00
CA VAL A 262 18.74 -1.83 6.93
C VAL A 262 18.64 -0.45 6.27
N GLY A 263 17.42 0.04 6.06
CA GLY A 263 17.16 1.25 5.30
C GLY A 263 17.77 2.53 5.86
N PRO A 264 17.67 2.81 7.18
CA PRO A 264 18.33 3.98 7.77
C PRO A 264 19.83 3.98 7.54
N ALA A 265 20.49 2.84 7.67
CA ALA A 265 21.95 2.70 7.42
C ALA A 265 22.28 2.88 5.93
N LEU A 266 21.45 2.33 5.02
CA LEU A 266 21.63 2.54 3.58
C LEU A 266 21.51 4.03 3.22
N VAL A 267 20.48 4.71 3.73
CA VAL A 267 20.29 6.15 3.44
C VAL A 267 21.41 7.00 4.02
N THR A 268 21.99 6.60 5.15
CA THR A 268 23.14 7.31 5.74
C THR A 268 24.42 7.09 4.92
N ARG A 269 24.67 5.85 4.46
CA ARG A 269 25.92 5.48 3.77
C ARG A 269 25.92 5.89 2.29
N LEU A 270 24.84 5.63 1.57
CA LEU A 270 24.73 5.85 0.12
C LEU A 270 24.12 7.22 -0.23
N GLY A 271 23.55 7.90 0.76
CA GLY A 271 22.70 9.07 0.53
C GLY A 271 21.40 8.73 -0.20
N ALA A 272 20.45 9.67 -0.22
CA ALA A 272 19.16 9.44 -0.82
C ALA A 272 19.24 9.06 -2.32
N ARG A 273 20.15 9.69 -3.08
CA ARG A 273 20.33 9.37 -4.51
C ARG A 273 20.84 7.96 -4.75
N GLY A 274 21.83 7.53 -3.98
CA GLY A 274 22.37 6.18 -4.07
C GLY A 274 21.32 5.12 -3.75
N VAL A 275 20.49 5.38 -2.75
CA VAL A 275 19.38 4.48 -2.38
C VAL A 275 18.28 4.46 -3.46
N MET A 276 17.93 5.61 -4.06
CA MET A 276 16.98 5.66 -5.17
C MET A 276 17.49 4.89 -6.40
N ALA A 277 18.79 5.01 -6.73
CA ALA A 277 19.40 4.24 -7.80
C ALA A 277 19.44 2.75 -7.49
N LEU A 278 19.79 2.37 -6.25
CA LEU A 278 19.78 0.99 -5.79
C LEU A 278 18.37 0.38 -5.89
N ALA A 279 17.35 1.13 -5.46
CA ALA A 279 15.94 0.69 -5.56
C ALA A 279 15.51 0.47 -7.02
N ALA A 280 15.86 1.40 -7.91
CA ALA A 280 15.56 1.27 -9.34
C ALA A 280 16.31 0.07 -9.97
N THR A 281 17.57 -0.17 -9.62
CA THR A 281 18.34 -1.33 -10.07
C THR A 281 17.74 -2.63 -9.52
N ALA A 282 17.35 -2.66 -8.25
CA ALA A 282 16.67 -3.80 -7.65
C ALA A 282 15.34 -4.12 -8.37
N GLY A 283 14.56 -3.10 -8.72
CA GLY A 283 13.34 -3.25 -9.52
C GLY A 283 13.62 -3.80 -10.92
N LEU A 284 14.63 -3.27 -11.60
CA LEU A 284 15.07 -3.79 -12.90
C LEU A 284 15.38 -5.29 -12.83
N VAL A 285 16.23 -5.70 -11.89
CA VAL A 285 16.60 -7.11 -11.70
C VAL A 285 15.37 -7.97 -11.38
N ARG A 286 14.55 -7.50 -10.44
CA ARG A 286 13.34 -8.21 -10.01
C ARG A 286 12.41 -8.48 -11.19
N TRP A 287 12.09 -7.46 -11.98
CA TRP A 287 11.14 -7.61 -13.09
C TRP A 287 11.71 -8.39 -14.26
N VAL A 288 13.01 -8.32 -14.53
CA VAL A 288 13.66 -9.18 -15.53
C VAL A 288 13.54 -10.65 -15.12
N VAL A 289 13.84 -11.00 -13.87
CA VAL A 289 13.75 -12.37 -13.38
C VAL A 289 12.29 -12.86 -13.37
N VAL A 290 11.36 -12.08 -12.77
CA VAL A 290 9.94 -12.43 -12.73
C VAL A 290 9.34 -12.57 -14.14
N GLY A 291 9.78 -11.76 -15.10
CA GLY A 291 9.38 -11.89 -16.51
C GLY A 291 9.94 -13.13 -17.21
N SER A 292 11.13 -13.57 -16.83
CA SER A 292 11.85 -14.62 -17.56
C SER A 292 11.62 -16.04 -17.03
N THR A 293 11.30 -16.20 -15.73
CA THR A 293 11.15 -17.52 -15.11
C THR A 293 10.04 -17.59 -14.06
N THR A 294 9.56 -18.81 -13.83
CA THR A 294 8.66 -19.16 -12.72
C THR A 294 9.29 -20.15 -11.75
N ALA A 295 10.62 -20.41 -11.90
CA ALA A 295 11.35 -21.26 -10.97
C ALA A 295 11.31 -20.66 -9.56
N VAL A 296 10.76 -21.40 -8.59
CA VAL A 296 10.56 -20.95 -7.20
C VAL A 296 11.84 -20.45 -6.57
N ALA A 297 12.98 -21.13 -6.81
CA ALA A 297 14.27 -20.70 -6.27
C ALA A 297 14.70 -19.32 -6.79
N ALA A 298 14.47 -19.03 -8.07
CA ALA A 298 14.80 -17.72 -8.65
C ALA A 298 13.86 -16.63 -8.12
N LEU A 299 12.57 -16.95 -7.96
CA LEU A 299 11.59 -16.05 -7.37
C LEU A 299 11.95 -15.73 -5.91
N ALA A 300 12.28 -16.72 -5.10
CA ALA A 300 12.69 -16.54 -3.71
C ALA A 300 13.94 -15.65 -3.55
N VAL A 301 14.87 -15.70 -4.50
CA VAL A 301 16.04 -14.78 -4.48
C VAL A 301 15.67 -13.33 -4.77
N VAL A 302 14.67 -13.08 -5.63
CA VAL A 302 14.36 -11.70 -6.05
C VAL A 302 13.19 -11.07 -5.29
N GLN A 303 12.36 -11.85 -4.61
CA GLN A 303 11.25 -11.30 -3.82
C GLN A 303 11.72 -10.38 -2.68
N PRO A 304 12.80 -10.65 -1.93
CA PRO A 304 13.33 -9.74 -0.93
C PRO A 304 13.76 -8.37 -1.47
N LEU A 305 14.03 -8.25 -2.77
CA LEU A 305 14.33 -6.95 -3.40
C LEU A 305 13.15 -5.97 -3.29
N HIS A 306 11.95 -6.47 -2.96
CA HIS A 306 10.79 -5.63 -2.62
C HIS A 306 11.10 -4.63 -1.51
N GLY A 307 11.84 -5.03 -0.49
CA GLY A 307 12.27 -4.15 0.58
C GLY A 307 13.09 -2.94 0.07
N LEU A 308 13.89 -3.12 -0.96
CA LEU A 308 14.64 -2.02 -1.58
C LEU A 308 13.74 -1.14 -2.45
N THR A 309 12.90 -1.77 -3.29
CA THR A 309 12.03 -1.04 -4.24
C THR A 309 10.88 -0.30 -3.55
N PHE A 310 10.51 -0.69 -2.34
CA PHE A 310 9.43 -0.06 -1.57
C PHE A 310 9.97 0.70 -0.36
N ALA A 311 10.48 0.01 0.66
CA ALA A 311 10.84 0.62 1.94
C ALA A 311 12.07 1.54 1.84
N ALA A 312 13.18 1.10 1.23
CA ALA A 312 14.37 1.92 1.10
C ALA A 312 14.13 3.14 0.21
N LEU A 313 13.40 2.97 -0.89
CA LEU A 313 13.00 4.07 -1.76
C LEU A 313 12.14 5.09 -1.00
N HIS A 314 11.14 4.64 -0.23
CA HIS A 314 10.30 5.52 0.56
C HIS A 314 11.13 6.35 1.55
N LEU A 315 12.04 5.72 2.30
CA LEU A 315 12.93 6.42 3.24
C LEU A 315 13.80 7.47 2.52
N ALA A 316 14.34 7.13 1.35
CA ALA A 316 15.13 8.07 0.54
C ALA A 316 14.27 9.26 0.06
N CYS A 317 13.06 9.01 -0.42
CA CYS A 317 12.11 10.04 -0.83
C CYS A 317 11.75 10.98 0.32
N MET A 318 11.42 10.43 1.50
CA MET A 318 11.10 11.23 2.69
C MET A 318 12.28 12.10 3.14
N ARG A 319 13.51 11.58 3.06
CA ARG A 319 14.71 12.36 3.36
C ARG A 319 14.89 13.55 2.41
N VAL A 320 14.67 13.34 1.10
CA VAL A 320 14.76 14.44 0.11
C VAL A 320 13.67 15.48 0.33
N ILE A 321 12.43 15.03 0.52
CA ILE A 321 11.29 15.94 0.80
C ILE A 321 11.57 16.78 2.05
N GLY A 322 12.05 16.15 3.13
CA GLY A 322 12.38 16.87 4.36
C GLY A 322 13.52 17.87 4.24
N ALA A 323 14.45 17.67 3.28
CA ALA A 323 15.57 18.57 3.07
C ALA A 323 15.29 19.68 2.04
N ALA A 324 14.43 19.40 1.03
CA ALA A 324 14.22 20.30 -0.11
C ALA A 324 12.96 21.17 0.02
N VAL A 325 11.98 20.72 0.83
CA VAL A 325 10.67 21.39 0.93
C VAL A 325 10.63 22.27 2.18
N PRO A 326 10.13 23.51 2.08
CA PRO A 326 9.92 24.37 3.24
C PRO A 326 9.05 23.70 4.31
N PRO A 327 9.37 23.84 5.61
CA PRO A 327 8.63 23.16 6.70
C PRO A 327 7.12 23.39 6.68
N GLY A 328 6.66 24.58 6.26
CA GLY A 328 5.24 24.92 6.15
C GLY A 328 4.49 24.09 5.08
N LEU A 329 5.19 23.53 4.10
CA LEU A 329 4.63 22.73 2.99
C LEU A 329 4.90 21.23 3.11
N ALA A 330 5.53 20.75 4.18
CA ALA A 330 5.91 19.35 4.34
C ALA A 330 4.71 18.39 4.22
N ALA A 331 3.59 18.70 4.83
CA ALA A 331 2.38 17.88 4.74
C ALA A 331 1.80 17.86 3.31
N THR A 332 1.77 19.02 2.64
CA THR A 332 1.31 19.13 1.24
C THR A 332 2.21 18.35 0.30
N ALA A 333 3.54 18.39 0.53
CA ALA A 333 4.50 17.62 -0.27
C ALA A 333 4.30 16.11 -0.10
N GLN A 334 4.11 15.63 1.13
CA GLN A 334 3.84 14.21 1.39
C GLN A 334 2.51 13.76 0.77
N ALA A 335 1.47 14.57 0.87
CA ALA A 335 0.18 14.28 0.24
C ALA A 335 0.29 14.25 -1.29
N THR A 336 1.03 15.20 -1.89
CA THR A 336 1.28 15.24 -3.35
C THR A 336 2.09 14.03 -3.79
N TYR A 337 3.11 13.64 -3.02
CA TYR A 337 3.90 12.42 -3.26
C TYR A 337 3.03 11.16 -3.22
N ALA A 338 2.22 11.00 -2.18
CA ALA A 338 1.34 9.85 -2.03
C ALA A 338 0.29 9.77 -3.16
N LEU A 339 -0.31 10.91 -3.51
CA LEU A 339 -1.27 11.01 -4.61
C LEU A 339 -0.62 10.68 -5.96
N GLY A 340 0.60 11.17 -6.20
CA GLY A 340 1.37 10.88 -7.41
C GLY A 340 1.69 9.39 -7.54
N ALA A 341 2.21 8.78 -6.47
CA ALA A 341 2.55 7.36 -6.44
C ALA A 341 1.30 6.47 -6.65
N ALA A 342 0.21 6.74 -5.92
CA ALA A 342 -1.00 5.94 -6.03
C ALA A 342 -1.76 6.17 -7.36
N GLY A 343 -1.76 7.40 -7.88
CA GLY A 343 -2.32 7.70 -9.20
C GLY A 343 -1.57 7.01 -10.32
N ALA A 344 -0.23 6.99 -10.24
CA ALA A 344 0.60 6.24 -11.18
C ALA A 344 0.34 4.73 -11.09
N SER A 345 0.23 4.19 -9.87
CA SER A 345 -0.09 2.77 -9.69
C SER A 345 -1.45 2.43 -10.30
N ALA A 346 -2.47 3.27 -10.10
CA ALA A 346 -3.78 3.08 -10.74
C ALA A 346 -3.70 3.07 -12.28
N ALA A 347 -3.00 4.05 -12.86
CA ALA A 347 -2.82 4.14 -14.32
C ALA A 347 -2.02 2.94 -14.86
N LEU A 348 -0.96 2.53 -14.17
CA LEU A 348 -0.15 1.39 -14.56
C LEU A 348 -0.87 0.05 -14.36
N MET A 349 -1.79 -0.09 -13.40
CA MET A 349 -2.66 -1.26 -13.29
C MET A 349 -3.59 -1.38 -14.51
N LEU A 350 -4.20 -0.28 -14.95
CA LEU A 350 -4.99 -0.25 -16.19
C LEU A 350 -4.14 -0.69 -17.40
N LEU A 351 -2.94 -0.12 -17.53
CA LEU A 351 -2.02 -0.46 -18.62
C LEU A 351 -1.52 -1.90 -18.53
N SER A 352 -1.27 -2.40 -17.32
CA SER A 352 -0.80 -3.77 -17.06
C SER A 352 -1.76 -4.82 -17.60
N GLY A 353 -3.08 -4.60 -17.51
CA GLY A 353 -4.07 -5.49 -18.10
C GLY A 353 -3.92 -5.63 -19.60
N ALA A 354 -3.80 -4.51 -20.32
CA ALA A 354 -3.60 -4.48 -21.78
C ALA A 354 -2.24 -5.07 -22.20
N LEU A 355 -1.19 -4.78 -21.43
CA LEU A 355 0.15 -5.33 -21.70
C LEU A 355 0.19 -6.84 -21.47
N TYR A 356 -0.38 -7.33 -20.37
CA TYR A 356 -0.38 -8.76 -20.06
C TYR A 356 -1.22 -9.56 -21.06
N ALA A 357 -2.35 -9.02 -21.51
CA ALA A 357 -3.17 -9.64 -22.55
C ALA A 357 -2.42 -9.83 -23.89
N ARG A 358 -1.48 -8.91 -24.24
CA ARG A 358 -0.74 -8.95 -25.50
C ARG A 358 0.60 -9.66 -25.40
N LEU A 359 1.32 -9.47 -24.30
CA LEU A 359 2.72 -9.87 -24.13
C LEU A 359 2.89 -11.03 -23.13
N GLY A 360 1.83 -11.41 -22.40
CA GLY A 360 1.93 -12.39 -21.34
C GLY A 360 3.02 -12.04 -20.33
N ALA A 361 3.88 -13.00 -20.01
CA ALA A 361 4.99 -12.82 -19.09
C ALA A 361 5.99 -11.72 -19.50
N GLN A 362 6.15 -11.45 -20.79
CA GLN A 362 7.08 -10.40 -21.25
C GLN A 362 6.62 -9.00 -20.83
N ALA A 363 5.36 -8.82 -20.44
CA ALA A 363 4.86 -7.55 -19.91
C ALA A 363 5.63 -7.07 -18.67
N PHE A 364 6.21 -7.99 -17.88
CA PHE A 364 7.10 -7.63 -16.76
C PHE A 364 8.37 -6.91 -17.22
N LEU A 365 8.85 -7.16 -18.45
CA LEU A 365 10.01 -6.45 -18.99
C LEU A 365 9.72 -4.96 -19.26
N VAL A 366 8.46 -4.59 -19.50
CA VAL A 366 8.05 -3.19 -19.55
C VAL A 366 8.21 -2.54 -18.18
N MET A 367 7.90 -3.24 -17.10
CA MET A 367 8.13 -2.76 -15.73
C MET A 367 9.63 -2.63 -15.42
N ALA A 368 10.44 -3.57 -15.94
CA ALA A 368 11.90 -3.48 -15.86
C ALA A 368 12.43 -2.23 -16.59
N LEU A 369 11.87 -1.90 -17.76
CA LEU A 369 12.22 -0.68 -18.49
C LEU A 369 11.90 0.59 -17.70
N LEU A 370 10.74 0.65 -17.01
CA LEU A 370 10.42 1.80 -16.15
C LEU A 370 11.47 1.99 -15.05
N CYS A 371 11.90 0.89 -14.43
CA CYS A 371 12.97 0.93 -13.42
C CYS A 371 14.32 1.34 -14.05
N ALA A 372 14.65 0.85 -15.23
CA ALA A 372 15.87 1.25 -15.95
C ALA A 372 15.90 2.75 -16.26
N LEU A 373 14.76 3.32 -16.69
CA LEU A 373 14.61 4.76 -16.94
C LEU A 373 14.73 5.60 -15.65
N ALA A 374 14.40 5.03 -14.50
CA ALA A 374 14.54 5.71 -13.21
C ALA A 374 16.02 5.85 -12.76
N ILE A 375 16.93 4.94 -13.18
CA ILE A 375 18.32 4.94 -12.75
C ILE A 375 19.06 6.25 -13.12
N PRO A 376 19.09 6.70 -14.39
CA PRO A 376 19.78 7.93 -14.74
C PRO A 376 19.16 9.17 -14.07
N LEU A 377 17.86 9.17 -13.82
CA LEU A 377 17.18 10.24 -13.10
C LEU A 377 17.58 10.28 -11.63
N ALA A 378 17.79 9.13 -10.99
CA ALA A 378 18.23 9.03 -9.61
C ALA A 378 19.67 9.52 -9.41
N VAL A 379 20.60 9.18 -10.35
CA VAL A 379 22.04 9.51 -10.22
C VAL A 379 22.42 10.87 -10.79
N SER A 380 21.62 11.45 -11.69
CA SER A 380 21.96 12.71 -12.35
C SER A 380 22.27 13.81 -11.33
N ARG A 381 23.31 14.62 -11.61
CA ARG A 381 23.67 15.75 -10.75
C ARG A 381 22.51 16.74 -10.69
N TRP A 382 22.07 17.03 -9.50
CA TRP A 382 21.09 18.06 -9.24
C TRP A 382 21.83 19.40 -9.37
N ARG A 383 21.50 20.21 -10.35
CA ARG A 383 21.94 21.60 -10.33
C ARG A 383 21.27 22.22 -9.11
N ARG A 384 22.07 22.66 -8.13
CA ARG A 384 21.58 23.63 -7.14
C ARG A 384 21.09 24.79 -7.99
N GLY A 385 19.79 24.98 -8.11
CA GLY A 385 19.26 26.23 -8.62
C GLY A 385 19.81 27.32 -7.71
N ASP A 386 20.41 28.35 -8.30
CA ASP A 386 20.75 29.56 -7.59
C ASP A 386 19.46 30.13 -7.00
N GLY A 387 19.10 29.60 -5.83
CA GLY A 387 18.03 30.19 -5.02
C GLY A 387 18.52 31.54 -4.57
N PRO A 388 17.68 32.60 -4.59
CA PRO A 388 18.07 33.90 -4.07
C PRO A 388 18.52 33.70 -2.62
N CYS A 389 19.75 34.14 -2.32
CA CYS A 389 20.21 34.34 -0.97
C CYS A 389 19.19 35.27 -0.28
N ILE A 390 18.37 34.70 0.60
CA ILE A 390 17.60 35.50 1.53
C ILE A 390 18.58 35.85 2.63
N GLY A 391 19.06 37.12 2.60
CA GLY A 391 19.86 37.76 3.62
C GLY A 391 19.06 37.97 4.91
#